data_333cca177638ebb0c41994c2fd07ae0a
#
_entry.id   333cca177638ebb0c41994c2fd07ae0a
#
_cell.length_a   1.000
_cell.length_b   1.000
_cell.length_c   1.000
_cell.angle_alpha   90.00
_cell.angle_beta   90.00
_cell.angle_gamma   90.00
#
_symmetry.space_group_name_H-M   'P 1'
#
loop_
_entity.id
_entity.type
_entity.pdbx_description
1 polymer ?
#
loop_
_entity_poly.entity_id
_entity_poly.type
_entity_poly.pdbx_seq_one_letter_code
_entity_poly.pdbx_strand_id
1 'polypeptide(L)'
;MKINLIQTDIAWGDPQANCAHLDKLLAGAEPAELYVLPEMFSTGFATLPNATVEHEPSAGLAWMQRKAAELHAAIAGSIALEVGEKCVNRFYFVRPDGTYEQYDKRHLFGYGGEGERFQAGQERVIVKYLGVRFLLAVCYDLRFPVWLRSRDDYDVMLLVASWPDVRRFAWDTLARARAIENACYVAAVNRVGTDPACTYNGGTAWIGPYGETLAEAADGRESVVSGEIDLARIATYHTKFPVLSDADRFELL
;
A
#
# COMPACT_ATOMS: atom_id res chain seq x y z
N MET A 1 -4.53 16.24 -7.43
CA MET A 1 -3.72 15.83 -6.27
C MET A 1 -2.62 14.92 -6.78
N LYS A 2 -1.36 15.24 -6.51
CA LYS A 2 -0.20 14.43 -6.91
C LYS A 2 0.09 13.33 -5.88
N ILE A 3 0.53 12.17 -6.36
CA ILE A 3 0.89 11.02 -5.55
C ILE A 3 2.23 10.44 -6.03
N ASN A 4 3.10 10.07 -5.12
CA ASN A 4 4.37 9.38 -5.40
C ASN A 4 4.35 7.97 -4.82
N LEU A 5 4.57 6.97 -5.65
CA LEU A 5 4.64 5.56 -5.31
C LEU A 5 6.10 5.13 -5.25
N ILE A 6 6.53 4.59 -4.13
CA ILE A 6 7.94 4.35 -3.84
C ILE A 6 8.28 2.87 -4.04
N GLN A 7 8.95 2.55 -5.15
CA GLN A 7 9.55 1.23 -5.35
C GLN A 7 10.99 1.27 -4.82
N THR A 8 11.25 0.56 -3.74
CA THR A 8 12.56 0.56 -3.07
C THR A 8 12.98 -0.84 -2.66
N ASP A 9 14.28 -1.07 -2.52
CA ASP A 9 14.81 -2.20 -1.77
C ASP A 9 14.61 -1.97 -0.26
N ILE A 10 14.53 -3.05 0.49
CA ILE A 10 14.34 -3.02 1.93
C ILE A 10 15.41 -3.91 2.57
N ALA A 11 16.33 -3.30 3.31
CA ALA A 11 17.32 -4.04 4.10
C ALA A 11 16.62 -4.88 5.17
N TRP A 12 16.85 -6.19 5.13
CA TRP A 12 16.18 -7.14 6.01
C TRP A 12 16.48 -6.85 7.49
N GLY A 13 15.43 -6.59 8.26
CA GLY A 13 15.50 -6.46 9.70
C GLY A 13 16.20 -5.19 10.21
N ASP A 14 16.45 -4.17 9.37
CA ASP A 14 17.14 -2.93 9.74
C ASP A 14 16.28 -1.68 9.54
N PRO A 15 15.39 -1.36 10.50
CA PRO A 15 14.54 -0.18 10.40
C PRO A 15 15.29 1.14 10.25
N GLN A 16 16.46 1.27 10.89
CA GLN A 16 17.24 2.49 10.84
C GLN A 16 17.84 2.72 9.44
N ALA A 17 18.43 1.67 8.85
CA ALA A 17 18.97 1.74 7.49
C ALA A 17 17.85 2.03 6.47
N ASN A 18 16.69 1.39 6.61
CA ASN A 18 15.56 1.59 5.71
C ASN A 18 15.00 3.02 5.78
N CYS A 19 14.79 3.57 6.97
CA CYS A 19 14.37 4.97 7.14
C CYS A 19 15.40 5.96 6.56
N ALA A 20 16.70 5.73 6.80
CA ALA A 20 17.76 6.59 6.26
C ALA A 20 17.89 6.48 4.73
N HIS A 21 17.62 5.31 4.16
CA HIS A 21 17.55 5.11 2.70
C HIS A 21 16.38 5.85 2.08
N LEU A 22 15.18 5.71 2.68
CA LEU A 22 13.99 6.45 2.26
C LEU A 22 14.16 7.96 2.37
N ASP A 23 14.86 8.48 3.38
CA ASP A 23 15.18 9.91 3.48
C ASP A 23 15.90 10.42 2.23
N LYS A 24 16.88 9.64 1.72
CA LYS A 24 17.63 10.00 0.50
C LYS A 24 16.77 9.90 -0.76
N LEU A 25 15.97 8.84 -0.86
CA LEU A 25 15.11 8.61 -2.02
C LEU A 25 14.04 9.70 -2.15
N LEU A 26 13.39 10.05 -1.03
CA LEU A 26 12.36 11.09 -1.01
C LEU A 26 12.92 12.50 -1.22
N ALA A 27 14.16 12.78 -0.81
CA ALA A 27 14.81 14.07 -1.07
C ALA A 27 15.03 14.35 -2.55
N GLY A 28 15.10 13.32 -3.40
CA GLY A 28 15.23 13.43 -4.86
C GLY A 28 13.90 13.38 -5.60
N ALA A 29 12.78 13.17 -4.91
CA ALA A 29 11.48 13.04 -5.53
C ALA A 29 10.83 14.40 -5.82
N GLU A 30 10.06 14.48 -6.91
CA GLU A 30 9.20 15.65 -7.17
C GLU A 30 8.18 15.80 -6.03
N PRO A 31 7.85 17.04 -5.61
CA PRO A 31 6.86 17.26 -4.57
C PRO A 31 5.48 16.69 -4.91
N ALA A 32 4.87 16.01 -3.94
CA ALA A 32 3.51 15.46 -4.03
C ALA A 32 2.77 15.63 -2.70
N GLU A 33 1.45 15.51 -2.72
CA GLU A 33 0.63 15.59 -1.51
C GLU A 33 0.53 14.26 -0.75
N LEU A 34 0.91 13.13 -1.40
CA LEU A 34 0.93 11.80 -0.80
C LEU A 34 2.11 10.98 -1.31
N TYR A 35 2.83 10.34 -0.40
CA TYR A 35 3.89 9.36 -0.69
C TYR A 35 3.48 8.00 -0.15
N VAL A 36 3.56 6.95 -0.99
CA VAL A 36 3.15 5.60 -0.63
C VAL A 36 4.35 4.66 -0.65
N LEU A 37 4.64 4.07 0.50
CA LEU A 37 5.75 3.14 0.76
C LEU A 37 5.27 1.70 0.62
N PRO A 38 6.15 0.72 0.38
CA PRO A 38 5.77 -0.69 0.28
C PRO A 38 5.36 -1.29 1.63
N GLU A 39 4.94 -2.57 1.59
CA GLU A 39 4.60 -3.37 2.77
C GLU A 39 5.81 -3.61 3.66
N MET A 40 5.62 -3.44 5.00
CA MET A 40 6.65 -3.61 6.03
C MET A 40 7.95 -2.89 5.65
N PHE A 41 7.83 -1.62 5.22
CA PHE A 41 8.92 -0.84 4.62
C PHE A 41 10.13 -0.69 5.53
N SER A 42 9.94 -0.80 6.84
CA SER A 42 11.01 -0.61 7.82
C SER A 42 11.79 -1.90 8.14
N THR A 43 11.15 -3.08 8.02
CA THR A 43 11.74 -4.35 8.46
C THR A 43 11.91 -5.38 7.35
N GLY A 44 11.22 -5.22 6.22
CA GLY A 44 10.98 -6.30 5.27
C GLY A 44 9.92 -7.28 5.77
N PHE A 45 9.57 -8.29 4.97
CA PHE A 45 8.44 -9.20 5.22
C PHE A 45 8.73 -10.16 6.40
N ALA A 46 8.47 -9.69 7.62
CA ALA A 46 8.93 -10.23 8.91
C ALA A 46 8.13 -11.45 9.40
N THR A 47 7.90 -12.47 8.55
CA THR A 47 7.14 -13.67 8.90
C THR A 47 7.99 -14.78 9.55
N LEU A 48 9.30 -14.77 9.35
CA LEU A 48 10.20 -15.74 9.98
C LEU A 48 10.20 -15.58 11.51
N PRO A 49 10.35 -16.68 12.29
CA PRO A 49 10.23 -16.66 13.76
C PRO A 49 11.11 -15.60 14.45
N ASN A 50 12.32 -15.37 13.93
CA ASN A 50 13.30 -14.45 14.51
C ASN A 50 13.43 -13.13 13.70
N ALA A 51 12.50 -12.87 12.77
CA ALA A 51 12.54 -11.62 12.00
C ALA A 51 12.25 -10.43 12.92
N THR A 52 12.92 -9.31 12.63
CA THR A 52 12.69 -8.05 13.34
C THR A 52 11.26 -7.56 13.10
N VAL A 53 10.58 -7.20 14.17
CA VAL A 53 9.33 -6.44 14.16
C VAL A 53 9.52 -5.21 15.02
N GLU A 54 8.71 -4.19 14.79
CA GLU A 54 8.74 -3.01 15.64
C GLU A 54 7.87 -3.19 16.89
N HIS A 55 8.17 -2.43 17.92
CA HIS A 55 7.44 -2.37 19.19
C HIS A 55 6.95 -0.94 19.43
N GLU A 56 5.93 -0.75 20.24
CA GLU A 56 5.50 0.59 20.64
C GLU A 56 6.47 1.22 21.69
N PRO A 57 6.96 2.47 21.49
CA PRO A 57 6.65 3.35 20.37
C PRO A 57 7.43 2.94 19.11
N SER A 58 6.70 2.84 17.97
CA SER A 58 7.26 2.41 16.68
C SER A 58 8.19 3.46 16.07
N ALA A 59 9.42 3.06 15.75
CA ALA A 59 10.41 3.92 15.11
C ALA A 59 9.98 4.29 13.68
N GLY A 60 9.37 3.35 12.95
CA GLY A 60 8.84 3.58 11.61
C GLY A 60 7.68 4.56 11.61
N LEU A 61 6.72 4.44 12.55
CA LEU A 61 5.65 5.42 12.69
C LEU A 61 6.17 6.81 13.06
N ALA A 62 7.10 6.89 14.00
CA ALA A 62 7.73 8.15 14.38
C ALA A 62 8.48 8.79 13.18
N TRP A 63 9.15 7.98 12.36
CA TRP A 63 9.76 8.44 11.11
C TRP A 63 8.70 8.94 10.11
N MET A 64 7.60 8.22 9.91
CA MET A 64 6.51 8.65 9.04
C MET A 64 5.94 10.00 9.47
N GLN A 65 5.69 10.19 10.78
CA GLN A 65 5.16 11.45 11.34
C GLN A 65 6.12 12.62 11.11
N ARG A 66 7.41 12.44 11.41
CA ARG A 66 8.44 13.44 11.15
C ARG A 66 8.52 13.78 9.66
N LYS A 67 8.54 12.77 8.81
CA LYS A 67 8.67 12.94 7.36
C LYS A 67 7.42 13.59 6.74
N ALA A 68 6.23 13.26 7.20
CA ALA A 68 4.99 13.90 6.77
C ALA A 68 4.98 15.40 7.09
N ALA A 69 5.45 15.78 8.28
CA ALA A 69 5.59 17.18 8.65
C ALA A 69 6.67 17.91 7.82
N GLU A 70 7.84 17.30 7.58
CA GLU A 70 8.94 17.86 6.79
C GLU A 70 8.51 18.09 5.32
N LEU A 71 7.81 17.16 4.71
CA LEU A 71 7.37 17.22 3.31
C LEU A 71 6.05 18.00 3.13
N HIS A 72 5.38 18.38 4.22
CA HIS A 72 4.02 18.93 4.20
C HIS A 72 3.04 18.05 3.39
N ALA A 73 3.22 16.72 3.45
CA ALA A 73 2.50 15.73 2.67
C ALA A 73 2.13 14.51 3.52
N ALA A 74 1.10 13.76 3.12
CA ALA A 74 0.82 12.50 3.79
C ALA A 74 1.83 11.41 3.40
N ILE A 75 2.11 10.50 4.35
CA ILE A 75 2.94 9.30 4.14
C ILE A 75 2.07 8.07 4.45
N ALA A 76 2.06 7.12 3.55
CA ALA A 76 1.30 5.87 3.69
C ALA A 76 2.21 4.66 3.47
N GLY A 77 1.99 3.58 4.23
CA GLY A 77 2.80 2.35 4.14
C GLY A 77 2.56 1.44 5.33
N SER A 78 2.99 0.18 5.28
CA SER A 78 2.76 -0.73 6.40
C SER A 78 4.03 -1.08 7.17
N ILE A 79 3.84 -1.46 8.44
CA ILE A 79 4.87 -1.81 9.41
C ILE A 79 4.50 -3.15 10.04
N ALA A 80 5.49 -4.03 10.26
CA ALA A 80 5.36 -5.19 11.13
C ALA A 80 5.48 -4.75 12.58
N LEU A 81 4.39 -4.80 13.34
CA LEU A 81 4.30 -4.27 14.69
C LEU A 81 3.88 -5.33 15.69
N GLU A 82 4.55 -5.43 16.83
CA GLU A 82 4.11 -6.25 17.95
C GLU A 82 3.00 -5.54 18.74
N VAL A 83 1.88 -6.24 18.94
CA VAL A 83 0.73 -5.77 19.70
C VAL A 83 0.28 -6.88 20.65
N GLY A 84 0.58 -6.75 21.93
CA GLY A 84 0.36 -7.79 22.93
C GLY A 84 1.20 -9.06 22.65
N GLU A 85 0.56 -10.21 22.52
CA GLU A 85 1.23 -11.50 22.28
C GLU A 85 1.41 -11.85 20.79
N LYS A 86 0.90 -11.03 19.88
CA LYS A 86 0.91 -11.25 18.43
C LYS A 86 1.47 -10.02 17.70
N CYS A 87 1.85 -10.23 16.46
CA CYS A 87 2.18 -9.15 15.57
C CYS A 87 0.98 -8.78 14.68
N VAL A 88 0.99 -7.58 14.12
CA VAL A 88 0.09 -7.11 13.08
C VAL A 88 0.90 -6.55 11.91
N ASN A 89 0.38 -6.68 10.70
CA ASN A 89 0.86 -5.98 9.53
C ASN A 89 -0.01 -4.74 9.39
N ARG A 90 0.45 -3.64 10.00
CA ARG A 90 -0.34 -2.41 10.18
C ARG A 90 0.02 -1.38 9.13
N PHE A 91 -0.94 -1.06 8.29
CA PHE A 91 -0.87 0.07 7.36
C PHE A 91 -1.21 1.36 8.10
N TYR A 92 -0.34 2.35 8.00
CA TYR A 92 -0.58 3.70 8.50
C TYR A 92 -0.76 4.67 7.34
N PHE A 93 -1.71 5.58 7.48
CA PHE A 93 -1.86 6.79 6.66
C PHE A 93 -1.64 7.99 7.57
N VAL A 94 -0.46 8.58 7.50
CA VAL A 94 0.00 9.66 8.40
C VAL A 94 -0.11 11.00 7.69
N ARG A 95 -0.80 11.97 8.32
CA ARG A 95 -0.94 13.35 7.79
C ARG A 95 0.22 14.26 8.22
N PRO A 96 0.36 15.44 7.57
CA PRO A 96 1.40 16.42 7.94
C PRO A 96 1.35 16.90 9.40
N ASP A 97 0.18 16.90 10.02
CA ASP A 97 -0.01 17.27 11.43
C ASP A 97 0.32 16.14 12.42
N GLY A 98 0.78 14.98 11.91
CA GLY A 98 1.12 13.79 12.69
C GLY A 98 -0.06 12.91 13.08
N THR A 99 -1.30 13.31 12.79
CA THR A 99 -2.47 12.42 12.96
C THR A 99 -2.45 11.29 11.93
N TYR A 100 -3.05 10.15 12.28
CA TYR A 100 -3.06 9.01 11.37
C TYR A 100 -4.33 8.17 11.50
N GLU A 101 -4.65 7.45 10.43
CA GLU A 101 -5.51 6.26 10.45
C GLU A 101 -4.65 5.01 10.27
N GLN A 102 -5.18 3.87 10.72
CA GLN A 102 -4.50 2.60 10.65
C GLN A 102 -5.43 1.49 10.13
N TYR A 103 -4.84 0.54 9.41
CA TYR A 103 -5.51 -0.66 8.92
C TYR A 103 -4.63 -1.87 9.20
N ASP A 104 -5.13 -2.85 9.94
CA ASP A 104 -4.46 -4.13 10.12
C ASP A 104 -4.88 -5.08 8.99
N LYS A 105 -3.89 -5.63 8.29
CA LYS A 105 -4.08 -6.52 7.14
C LYS A 105 -5.11 -7.61 7.45
N ARG A 106 -6.15 -7.70 6.61
CA ARG A 106 -7.24 -8.67 6.78
C ARG A 106 -6.83 -10.07 6.39
N HIS A 107 -6.17 -10.24 5.24
CA HIS A 107 -5.84 -11.55 4.69
C HIS A 107 -4.35 -11.82 4.86
N LEU A 108 -4.04 -12.63 5.85
CA LEU A 108 -2.66 -13.05 6.10
C LEU A 108 -2.22 -14.08 5.06
N PHE A 109 -0.97 -13.97 4.60
CA PHE A 109 -0.40 -14.89 3.62
C PHE A 109 -0.03 -16.23 4.28
N GLY A 110 -1.04 -17.12 4.44
CA GLY A 110 -0.89 -18.40 5.12
C GLY A 110 0.16 -19.32 4.49
N TYR A 111 0.30 -19.32 3.16
CA TYR A 111 1.35 -20.08 2.47
C TYR A 111 2.77 -19.65 2.90
N GLY A 112 2.96 -18.38 3.24
CA GLY A 112 4.22 -17.84 3.76
C GLY A 112 4.35 -17.85 5.28
N GLY A 113 3.46 -18.54 6.01
CA GLY A 113 3.51 -18.66 7.47
C GLY A 113 3.10 -17.38 8.22
N GLU A 114 2.56 -16.35 7.55
CA GLU A 114 2.23 -15.09 8.21
C GLU A 114 1.26 -15.29 9.38
N GLY A 115 0.27 -16.18 9.22
CA GLY A 115 -0.72 -16.49 10.28
C GLY A 115 -0.17 -17.16 11.53
N GLU A 116 1.05 -17.70 11.51
CA GLU A 116 1.69 -18.30 12.70
C GLU A 116 2.10 -17.22 13.71
N ARG A 117 2.51 -16.05 13.23
CA ARG A 117 3.04 -14.95 14.03
C ARG A 117 2.12 -13.74 14.10
N PHE A 118 1.41 -13.47 13.01
CA PHE A 118 0.56 -12.29 12.87
C PHE A 118 -0.91 -12.62 13.11
N GLN A 119 -1.67 -11.64 13.58
CA GLN A 119 -3.13 -11.68 13.65
C GLN A 119 -3.75 -10.82 12.56
N ALA A 120 -4.89 -11.26 12.02
CA ALA A 120 -5.63 -10.56 11.00
C ALA A 120 -6.46 -9.41 11.60
N GLY A 121 -6.53 -8.30 10.88
CA GLY A 121 -7.49 -7.23 11.14
C GLY A 121 -8.92 -7.63 10.81
N GLN A 122 -9.88 -6.86 11.29
CA GLN A 122 -11.32 -7.12 11.10
C GLN A 122 -12.03 -5.98 10.35
N GLU A 123 -11.43 -4.81 10.31
CA GLU A 123 -12.06 -3.60 9.81
C GLU A 123 -11.53 -3.22 8.44
N ARG A 124 -12.43 -2.81 7.55
CA ARG A 124 -12.11 -2.19 6.26
C ARG A 124 -12.01 -0.68 6.47
N VAL A 125 -10.88 -0.09 6.11
CA VAL A 125 -10.57 1.30 6.42
C VAL A 125 -10.53 2.15 5.16
N ILE A 126 -11.30 3.25 5.19
CA ILE A 126 -11.29 4.28 4.15
C ILE A 126 -10.89 5.60 4.79
N VAL A 127 -9.82 6.19 4.26
CA VAL A 127 -9.28 7.48 4.70
C VAL A 127 -9.76 8.58 3.77
N LYS A 128 -10.14 9.73 4.33
CA LYS A 128 -10.42 10.95 3.56
C LYS A 128 -9.27 11.94 3.72
N TYR A 129 -8.67 12.33 2.60
CA TYR A 129 -7.59 13.31 2.59
C TYR A 129 -7.67 14.19 1.33
N LEU A 130 -7.65 15.51 1.50
CA LEU A 130 -7.73 16.51 0.43
C LEU A 130 -8.88 16.26 -0.58
N GLY A 131 -10.04 15.82 -0.08
CA GLY A 131 -11.23 15.55 -0.89
C GLY A 131 -11.25 14.18 -1.59
N VAL A 132 -10.20 13.37 -1.46
CA VAL A 132 -10.08 12.02 -2.04
C VAL A 132 -10.36 10.97 -0.96
N ARG A 133 -11.05 9.89 -1.35
CA ARG A 133 -11.34 8.73 -0.49
C ARG A 133 -10.36 7.59 -0.86
N PHE A 134 -9.58 7.12 0.11
CA PHE A 134 -8.57 6.07 -0.07
C PHE A 134 -8.97 4.80 0.67
N LEU A 135 -9.11 3.68 -0.04
CA LEU A 135 -9.16 2.35 0.57
C LEU A 135 -7.74 1.87 0.88
N LEU A 136 -7.48 1.44 2.11
CA LEU A 136 -6.21 0.84 2.51
C LEU A 136 -6.24 -0.68 2.29
N ALA A 137 -5.21 -1.23 1.62
CA ALA A 137 -5.08 -2.65 1.35
C ALA A 137 -3.61 -3.07 1.40
N VAL A 138 -3.35 -4.31 1.86
CA VAL A 138 -1.99 -4.83 2.00
C VAL A 138 -1.85 -6.17 1.26
N CYS A 139 -1.01 -6.19 0.24
CA CYS A 139 -0.45 -7.36 -0.41
C CYS A 139 -1.47 -8.46 -0.75
N TYR A 140 -1.59 -9.48 0.08
CA TYR A 140 -2.46 -10.64 -0.14
C TYR A 140 -3.95 -10.28 -0.20
N ASP A 141 -4.37 -9.12 0.37
CA ASP A 141 -5.73 -8.59 0.21
C ASP A 141 -6.14 -8.47 -1.26
N LEU A 142 -5.16 -8.22 -2.16
CA LEU A 142 -5.37 -8.13 -3.59
C LEU A 142 -6.11 -9.35 -4.19
N ARG A 143 -5.95 -10.54 -3.58
CA ARG A 143 -6.60 -11.77 -4.05
C ARG A 143 -8.06 -11.91 -3.64
N PHE A 144 -8.57 -11.01 -2.82
CA PHE A 144 -9.92 -11.13 -2.22
C PHE A 144 -10.83 -9.98 -2.70
N PRO A 145 -11.47 -10.14 -3.90
CA PRO A 145 -12.26 -9.08 -4.52
C PRO A 145 -13.45 -8.64 -3.67
N VAL A 146 -14.04 -9.53 -2.90
CA VAL A 146 -15.20 -9.21 -2.04
C VAL A 146 -14.83 -8.19 -0.97
N TRP A 147 -13.63 -8.33 -0.35
CA TRP A 147 -13.11 -7.39 0.64
C TRP A 147 -12.84 -6.00 0.04
N LEU A 148 -12.31 -5.98 -1.18
CA LEU A 148 -11.89 -4.77 -1.88
C LEU A 148 -13.01 -4.14 -2.71
N ARG A 149 -14.20 -4.77 -2.77
CA ARG A 149 -15.29 -4.29 -3.60
C ARG A 149 -15.73 -2.88 -3.20
N SER A 150 -15.77 -1.97 -4.16
CA SER A 150 -16.30 -0.62 -3.97
C SER A 150 -17.81 -0.66 -3.77
N ARG A 151 -18.27 0.10 -2.77
CA ARG A 151 -19.67 0.43 -2.53
C ARG A 151 -19.92 1.90 -2.86
N ASP A 152 -19.20 2.43 -3.86
CA ASP A 152 -19.08 3.85 -4.17
C ASP A 152 -18.55 4.67 -2.98
N ASP A 153 -17.61 4.08 -2.24
CA ASP A 153 -17.11 4.60 -0.97
C ASP A 153 -15.63 5.00 -1.02
N TYR A 154 -14.91 4.71 -2.13
CA TYR A 154 -13.55 5.17 -2.34
C TYR A 154 -13.25 5.50 -3.81
N ASP A 155 -12.24 6.35 -4.03
CA ASP A 155 -11.79 6.84 -5.32
C ASP A 155 -10.46 6.21 -5.74
N VAL A 156 -9.64 5.87 -4.75
CA VAL A 156 -8.29 5.31 -4.94
C VAL A 156 -8.09 4.14 -3.98
N MET A 157 -7.57 3.03 -4.48
CA MET A 157 -7.05 1.94 -3.65
C MET A 157 -5.54 2.13 -3.45
N LEU A 158 -5.09 2.27 -2.20
CA LEU A 158 -3.69 2.20 -1.84
C LEU A 158 -3.35 0.74 -1.51
N LEU A 159 -2.58 0.10 -2.38
CA LEU A 159 -2.18 -1.30 -2.26
C LEU A 159 -0.67 -1.38 -2.11
N VAL A 160 -0.19 -1.72 -0.91
CA VAL A 160 1.23 -1.86 -0.62
C VAL A 160 1.62 -3.33 -0.46
N ALA A 161 2.79 -3.73 -0.97
CA ALA A 161 3.15 -5.14 -1.03
C ALA A 161 4.64 -5.42 -0.90
N SER A 162 4.92 -6.66 -0.46
CA SER A 162 6.14 -7.42 -0.69
C SER A 162 5.76 -8.65 -1.53
N TRP A 163 5.51 -8.43 -2.83
CA TRP A 163 4.98 -9.42 -3.74
C TRP A 163 6.11 -10.03 -4.58
N PRO A 164 6.41 -11.34 -4.41
CA PRO A 164 7.54 -11.99 -5.07
C PRO A 164 7.43 -12.06 -6.60
N ASP A 165 8.57 -12.05 -7.27
CA ASP A 165 8.72 -12.10 -8.73
C ASP A 165 8.05 -13.32 -9.36
N VAL A 166 8.14 -14.48 -8.73
CA VAL A 166 7.50 -15.73 -9.19
C VAL A 166 5.98 -15.64 -9.32
N ARG A 167 5.36 -14.62 -8.74
CA ARG A 167 3.92 -14.36 -8.81
C ARG A 167 3.58 -13.02 -9.46
N ARG A 168 4.54 -12.39 -10.16
CA ARG A 168 4.41 -11.09 -10.79
C ARG A 168 3.19 -10.99 -11.72
N PHE A 169 2.96 -11.99 -12.56
CA PHE A 169 1.80 -12.02 -13.45
C PHE A 169 0.47 -11.84 -12.71
N ALA A 170 0.32 -12.49 -11.53
CA ALA A 170 -0.88 -12.33 -10.72
C ALA A 170 -1.01 -10.92 -10.13
N TRP A 171 0.11 -10.30 -9.72
CA TRP A 171 0.14 -8.91 -9.25
C TRP A 171 -0.37 -7.94 -10.32
N ASP A 172 0.23 -7.96 -11.49
CA ASP A 172 -0.11 -7.06 -12.59
C ASP A 172 -1.57 -7.23 -13.05
N THR A 173 -2.02 -8.49 -13.16
CA THR A 173 -3.37 -8.82 -13.61
C THR A 173 -4.42 -8.39 -12.59
N LEU A 174 -4.22 -8.73 -11.31
CA LEU A 174 -5.20 -8.46 -10.28
C LEU A 174 -5.29 -6.98 -9.92
N ALA A 175 -4.17 -6.24 -9.92
CA ALA A 175 -4.20 -4.79 -9.67
C ALA A 175 -5.02 -4.05 -10.73
N ARG A 176 -4.88 -4.42 -12.02
CA ARG A 176 -5.71 -3.90 -13.11
C ARG A 176 -7.18 -4.30 -12.97
N ALA A 177 -7.45 -5.57 -12.61
CA ALA A 177 -8.80 -6.04 -12.38
C ALA A 177 -9.50 -5.23 -11.28
N ARG A 178 -8.79 -4.92 -10.18
CA ARG A 178 -9.34 -4.09 -9.10
C ARG A 178 -9.69 -2.68 -9.56
N ALA A 179 -8.86 -2.07 -10.40
CA ALA A 179 -9.17 -0.75 -10.98
C ALA A 179 -10.43 -0.80 -11.84
N ILE A 180 -10.54 -1.79 -12.74
CA ILE A 180 -11.65 -1.93 -13.68
C ILE A 180 -12.96 -2.20 -12.95
N GLU A 181 -13.00 -3.24 -12.11
CA GLU A 181 -14.25 -3.70 -11.47
C GLU A 181 -14.78 -2.72 -10.42
N ASN A 182 -13.90 -1.86 -9.85
CA ASN A 182 -14.26 -0.86 -8.85
C ASN A 182 -14.33 0.56 -9.43
N ALA A 183 -14.04 0.73 -10.72
CA ALA A 183 -14.04 2.00 -11.44
C ALA A 183 -13.24 3.10 -10.68
N CYS A 184 -12.06 2.73 -10.13
CA CYS A 184 -11.22 3.54 -9.27
C CYS A 184 -9.77 3.57 -9.76
N TYR A 185 -8.96 4.50 -9.24
CA TYR A 185 -7.52 4.40 -9.37
C TYR A 185 -6.95 3.32 -8.44
N VAL A 186 -5.83 2.70 -8.86
CA VAL A 186 -5.05 1.80 -7.99
C VAL A 186 -3.61 2.29 -7.94
N ALA A 187 -3.16 2.64 -6.74
CA ALA A 187 -1.76 2.89 -6.39
C ALA A 187 -1.15 1.56 -5.94
N ALA A 188 -0.63 0.79 -6.88
CA ALA A 188 -0.01 -0.51 -6.60
C ALA A 188 1.48 -0.31 -6.32
N VAL A 189 1.90 -0.50 -5.07
CA VAL A 189 3.29 -0.29 -4.62
C VAL A 189 3.90 -1.61 -4.19
N ASN A 190 4.98 -2.00 -4.85
CA ASN A 190 5.74 -3.20 -4.52
C ASN A 190 7.22 -2.85 -4.34
N ARG A 191 7.93 -3.67 -3.57
CA ARG A 191 9.38 -3.53 -3.37
C ARG A 191 10.20 -4.20 -4.49
N VAL A 192 11.49 -3.89 -4.53
CA VAL A 192 12.55 -4.64 -5.25
C VAL A 192 13.52 -5.30 -4.26
N GLY A 193 14.54 -6.01 -4.78
CA GLY A 193 15.61 -6.62 -3.99
C GLY A 193 15.27 -8.03 -3.52
N THR A 194 15.93 -8.46 -2.45
CA THR A 194 15.80 -9.82 -1.91
C THR A 194 15.61 -9.80 -0.39
N ASP A 195 15.03 -10.87 0.12
CA ASP A 195 15.05 -11.22 1.53
C ASP A 195 15.44 -12.72 1.68
N PRO A 196 15.52 -13.27 2.89
CA PRO A 196 15.91 -14.69 3.06
C PRO A 196 15.02 -15.71 2.35
N ALA A 197 13.78 -15.34 1.98
CA ALA A 197 12.79 -16.24 1.38
C ALA A 197 12.51 -15.97 -0.09
N CYS A 198 12.61 -14.72 -0.56
CA CYS A 198 12.10 -14.32 -1.86
C CYS A 198 12.98 -13.29 -2.57
N THR A 199 12.83 -13.24 -3.90
CA THR A 199 13.27 -12.14 -4.76
C THR A 199 12.06 -11.31 -5.18
N TYR A 200 12.25 -10.00 -5.30
CA TYR A 200 11.23 -9.02 -5.65
C TYR A 200 11.72 -8.18 -6.83
N ASN A 201 10.95 -8.12 -7.90
CA ASN A 201 11.34 -7.38 -9.10
C ASN A 201 10.51 -6.09 -9.32
N GLY A 202 9.72 -5.67 -8.31
CA GLY A 202 8.92 -4.46 -8.39
C GLY A 202 7.54 -4.68 -9.00
N GLY A 203 7.18 -3.84 -9.97
CA GLY A 203 5.84 -3.75 -10.54
C GLY A 203 4.97 -2.70 -9.86
N THR A 204 5.63 -1.68 -9.30
CA THR A 204 4.93 -0.50 -8.83
C THR A 204 4.31 0.23 -10.01
N ALA A 205 3.00 0.50 -9.94
CA ALA A 205 2.26 1.13 -11.02
C ALA A 205 1.14 2.05 -10.50
N TRP A 206 0.93 3.14 -11.21
CA TRP A 206 -0.24 4.00 -11.11
C TRP A 206 -1.23 3.57 -12.19
N ILE A 207 -2.38 3.03 -11.79
CA ILE A 207 -3.37 2.42 -12.68
C ILE A 207 -4.63 3.28 -12.66
N GLY A 208 -5.11 3.64 -13.84
CA GLY A 208 -6.35 4.40 -14.03
C GLY A 208 -7.61 3.54 -13.93
N PRO A 209 -8.78 4.18 -13.79
CA PRO A 209 -10.05 3.49 -13.56
C PRO A 209 -10.53 2.59 -14.72
N TYR A 210 -9.92 2.71 -15.90
CA TYR A 210 -10.17 1.79 -17.03
C TYR A 210 -9.18 0.61 -17.06
N GLY A 211 -8.31 0.47 -16.07
CA GLY A 211 -7.27 -0.56 -15.99
C GLY A 211 -6.00 -0.24 -16.79
N GLU A 212 -5.92 0.94 -17.38
CA GLU A 212 -4.72 1.40 -18.10
C GLU A 212 -3.59 1.74 -17.13
N THR A 213 -2.36 1.40 -17.48
CA THR A 213 -1.18 1.86 -16.76
C THR A 213 -0.89 3.31 -17.15
N LEU A 214 -1.00 4.22 -16.20
CA LEU A 214 -0.73 5.64 -16.39
C LEU A 214 0.75 5.97 -16.16
N ALA A 215 1.38 5.27 -15.22
CA ALA A 215 2.82 5.31 -14.97
C ALA A 215 3.25 4.01 -14.27
N GLU A 216 4.49 3.57 -14.49
CA GLU A 216 5.04 2.37 -13.86
C GLU A 216 6.55 2.48 -13.64
N ALA A 217 7.05 1.76 -12.64
CA ALA A 217 8.47 1.65 -12.37
C ALA A 217 9.12 0.61 -13.29
N ALA A 218 10.38 0.82 -13.61
CA ALA A 218 11.20 -0.21 -14.28
C ALA A 218 11.42 -1.40 -13.32
N ASP A 219 11.40 -2.61 -13.88
CA ASP A 219 11.64 -3.84 -13.14
C ASP A 219 13.04 -3.88 -12.53
N GLY A 220 13.14 -4.39 -11.30
CA GLY A 220 14.38 -4.63 -10.59
C GLY A 220 15.16 -3.36 -10.21
N ARG A 221 14.57 -2.18 -10.30
CA ARG A 221 15.22 -0.90 -9.98
C ARG A 221 14.40 -0.10 -8.99
N GLU A 222 15.07 0.59 -8.10
CA GLU A 222 14.42 1.61 -7.26
C GLU A 222 13.91 2.76 -8.11
N SER A 223 12.73 3.25 -7.78
CA SER A 223 12.03 4.27 -8.56
C SER A 223 11.01 5.02 -7.71
N VAL A 224 10.78 6.27 -8.05
CA VAL A 224 9.60 7.03 -7.62
C VAL A 224 8.68 7.17 -8.83
N VAL A 225 7.49 6.59 -8.75
CA VAL A 225 6.46 6.68 -9.79
C VAL A 225 5.48 7.76 -9.41
N SER A 226 5.45 8.85 -10.16
CA SER A 226 4.52 9.96 -9.91
C SER A 226 3.21 9.77 -10.66
N GLY A 227 2.10 10.06 -10.01
CA GLY A 227 0.77 10.04 -10.57
C GLY A 227 -0.04 11.29 -10.21
N GLU A 228 -1.16 11.46 -10.88
CA GLU A 228 -2.13 12.51 -10.57
C GLU A 228 -3.52 11.92 -10.40
N ILE A 229 -4.20 12.28 -9.31
CA ILE A 229 -5.58 11.89 -9.03
C ILE A 229 -6.49 12.97 -9.61
N ASP A 230 -7.26 12.58 -10.61
CA ASP A 230 -8.30 13.42 -11.25
C ASP A 230 -9.69 12.87 -10.89
N LEU A 231 -10.35 13.48 -9.91
CA LEU A 231 -11.69 13.09 -9.49
C LEU A 231 -12.76 13.38 -10.57
N ALA A 232 -12.54 14.36 -11.44
CA ALA A 232 -13.47 14.64 -12.54
C ALA A 232 -13.48 13.50 -13.56
N ARG A 233 -12.34 12.84 -13.75
CA ARG A 233 -12.23 11.65 -14.60
C ARG A 233 -13.04 10.48 -14.03
N ILE A 234 -12.95 10.21 -12.71
CA ILE A 234 -13.76 9.19 -12.03
C ILE A 234 -15.25 9.52 -12.17
N ALA A 235 -15.66 10.73 -11.84
CA ALA A 235 -17.05 11.17 -11.92
C ALA A 235 -17.62 11.04 -13.36
N THR A 236 -16.80 11.39 -14.36
CA THR A 236 -17.16 11.22 -15.78
C THR A 236 -17.34 9.75 -16.13
N TYR A 237 -16.46 8.88 -15.64
CA TYR A 237 -16.57 7.43 -15.87
C TYR A 237 -17.83 6.86 -15.23
N HIS A 238 -18.06 7.12 -13.94
CA HIS A 238 -19.25 6.65 -13.22
C HIS A 238 -20.56 7.13 -13.88
N THR A 239 -20.57 8.36 -14.42
CA THR A 239 -21.74 8.89 -15.14
C THR A 239 -21.98 8.17 -16.48
N LYS A 240 -20.91 7.91 -17.24
CA LYS A 240 -21.02 7.27 -18.56
C LYS A 240 -21.24 5.75 -18.49
N PHE A 241 -20.70 5.11 -17.49
CA PHE A 241 -20.75 3.68 -17.28
C PHE A 241 -20.94 3.36 -15.79
N PRO A 242 -22.18 3.39 -15.27
CA PRO A 242 -22.47 3.33 -13.83
C PRO A 242 -22.42 1.89 -13.29
N VAL A 243 -21.35 1.14 -13.58
CA VAL A 243 -21.18 -0.29 -13.24
C VAL A 243 -21.34 -0.61 -11.74
N LEU A 244 -21.06 0.36 -10.88
CA LEU A 244 -21.19 0.17 -9.43
C LEU A 244 -22.68 0.13 -8.99
N SER A 245 -23.59 0.78 -9.75
CA SER A 245 -25.02 0.74 -9.43
C SER A 245 -25.68 -0.60 -9.72
N ASP A 246 -25.04 -1.41 -10.59
CA ASP A 246 -25.52 -2.75 -10.96
C ASP A 246 -24.98 -3.85 -10.03
N ALA A 247 -24.13 -3.48 -9.06
CA ALA A 247 -23.48 -4.43 -8.17
C ALA A 247 -24.47 -5.05 -7.17
N ASP A 248 -24.32 -6.35 -6.94
CA ASP A 248 -25.03 -7.06 -5.89
C ASP A 248 -24.72 -6.49 -4.50
N ARG A 249 -25.71 -6.51 -3.62
CA ARG A 249 -25.54 -6.22 -2.20
C ARG A 249 -25.08 -7.46 -1.47
N PHE A 250 -24.06 -7.32 -0.60
CA PHE A 250 -23.57 -8.40 0.25
C PHE A 250 -23.09 -7.85 1.59
N GLU A 251 -23.02 -8.72 2.59
CA GLU A 251 -22.42 -8.44 3.90
C GLU A 251 -21.19 -9.33 4.11
N LEU A 252 -20.15 -8.75 4.72
CA LEU A 252 -18.99 -9.49 5.20
C LEU A 252 -19.29 -9.90 6.66
N LEU A 253 -19.27 -11.19 6.93
CA LEU A 253 -19.53 -11.78 8.25
C LEU A 253 -18.23 -11.96 9.03
#